data_bc13eef2951f17e615ca9882876f70a0
#
_entry.id   bc13eef2951f17e615ca9882876f70a0
#
_cell.length_a   1.000
_cell.length_b   1.000
_cell.length_c   1.000
_cell.angle_alpha   90.00
_cell.angle_beta   90.00
_cell.angle_gamma   90.00
#
_symmetry.space_group_name_H-M   'P 1'
#
loop_
_entity.id
_entity.type
_entity.pdbx_description
1 polymer ?
#
loop_
_entity_poly.entity_id
_entity_poly.type
_entity_poly.pdbx_seq_one_letter_code
_entity_poly.pdbx_strand_id
1 'polypeptide(L)'
;MLRSGMVGGALLGLAACAPTVNGVSRSPAPLVRLTPEQAVMNAAEVAPQGVSGLFEMTVRGSGVADAGRLYLNSQPDYRDPRNLSVVLTPAIQAQLRERFGADPAEFLDGKRIAVRGTARRVRIVFVANGRPTEKYYYQTHLVLQRASDLSVAPPPL
;
A
#
# COMPACT_ATOMS: atom_id res chain seq x y z
N MET A 1 83.23 1.31 -28.52
CA MET A 1 82.80 1.63 -29.89
C MET A 1 81.29 1.53 -29.92
N LEU A 2 80.65 2.70 -30.08
CA LEU A 2 79.52 3.01 -31.00
C LEU A 2 78.21 2.23 -30.78
N ARG A 3 77.04 2.75 -30.70
CA ARG A 3 76.25 3.97 -30.96
C ARG A 3 74.82 3.63 -30.54
N SER A 4 74.25 4.44 -29.75
CA SER A 4 73.18 5.39 -30.12
C SER A 4 72.02 4.77 -30.92
N GLY A 5 70.83 4.83 -30.37
CA GLY A 5 69.52 4.59 -31.01
C GLY A 5 68.38 5.00 -30.12
N MET A 6 68.09 6.30 -30.15
CA MET A 6 66.93 6.91 -29.48
C MET A 6 65.70 6.81 -30.41
N VAL A 7 64.64 6.19 -30.00
CA VAL A 7 63.36 6.26 -30.72
C VAL A 7 62.29 6.65 -29.71
N GLY A 8 61.80 7.88 -29.88
CA GLY A 8 60.69 8.43 -29.14
C GLY A 8 59.34 7.81 -29.59
N GLY A 9 58.57 7.40 -28.66
CA GLY A 9 57.16 6.98 -28.86
C GLY A 9 56.24 7.98 -28.19
N ALA A 10 55.52 8.75 -28.97
CA ALA A 10 54.50 9.67 -28.52
C ALA A 10 53.28 8.89 -28.00
N LEU A 11 52.95 9.05 -26.72
CA LEU A 11 51.67 8.58 -26.17
C LEU A 11 50.57 9.60 -26.54
N LEU A 12 49.70 9.22 -27.44
CA LEU A 12 48.42 9.91 -27.62
C LEU A 12 47.50 9.52 -26.45
N GLY A 13 47.21 10.48 -25.58
CA GLY A 13 46.17 10.36 -24.57
C GLY A 13 44.77 10.44 -25.20
N LEU A 14 44.05 9.33 -25.19
CA LEU A 14 42.61 9.29 -25.47
C LEU A 14 41.88 9.79 -24.22
N ALA A 15 41.39 11.02 -24.25
CA ALA A 15 40.47 11.54 -23.27
C ALA A 15 39.10 10.87 -23.50
N ALA A 16 38.74 9.89 -22.65
CA ALA A 16 37.42 9.32 -22.62
C ALA A 16 36.43 10.30 -21.94
N CYS A 17 35.64 11.01 -22.73
CA CYS A 17 34.47 11.74 -22.24
C CYS A 17 33.42 10.74 -21.77
N ALA A 18 33.30 10.54 -20.45
CA ALA A 18 32.19 9.83 -19.87
C ALA A 18 30.91 10.71 -19.97
N PRO A 19 29.78 10.19 -20.50
CA PRO A 19 28.54 10.94 -20.46
C PRO A 19 28.05 11.07 -19.02
N THR A 20 27.96 12.29 -18.54
CA THR A 20 27.31 12.60 -17.26
C THR A 20 25.82 12.36 -17.43
N VAL A 21 25.33 11.22 -16.93
CA VAL A 21 23.90 10.95 -16.85
C VAL A 21 23.35 11.84 -15.74
N ASN A 22 22.77 12.98 -16.12
CA ASN A 22 21.97 13.77 -15.21
C ASN A 22 20.77 12.92 -14.77
N GLY A 23 20.93 12.24 -13.64
CA GLY A 23 19.83 11.58 -12.95
C GLY A 23 18.82 12.63 -12.52
N VAL A 24 17.79 12.85 -13.34
CA VAL A 24 16.61 13.60 -12.92
C VAL A 24 15.97 12.82 -11.79
N SER A 25 16.25 13.25 -10.56
CA SER A 25 15.57 12.74 -9.36
C SER A 25 14.10 13.12 -9.50
N ARG A 26 13.29 12.19 -10.03
CA ARG A 26 11.84 12.35 -10.07
C ARG A 26 11.36 12.36 -8.61
N SER A 27 11.04 13.54 -8.11
CA SER A 27 10.31 13.66 -6.85
C SER A 27 9.03 12.81 -6.98
N PRO A 28 8.75 11.89 -6.03
CA PRO A 28 7.55 11.08 -6.12
C PRO A 28 6.34 12.02 -6.18
N ALA A 29 5.46 11.78 -7.14
CA ALA A 29 4.23 12.55 -7.27
C ALA A 29 3.47 12.52 -5.93
N PRO A 30 2.87 13.64 -5.50
CA PRO A 30 2.11 13.68 -4.26
C PRO A 30 1.00 12.64 -4.33
N LEU A 31 0.89 11.82 -3.29
CA LEU A 31 -0.17 10.81 -3.20
C LEU A 31 -1.52 11.50 -3.11
N VAL A 32 -2.43 11.09 -3.95
CA VAL A 32 -3.83 11.54 -3.88
C VAL A 32 -4.42 11.05 -2.56
N ARG A 33 -5.02 11.97 -1.79
CA ARG A 33 -5.77 11.64 -0.57
C ARG A 33 -7.20 11.29 -0.94
N LEU A 34 -7.68 10.16 -0.43
CA LEU A 34 -8.99 9.61 -0.77
C LEU A 34 -9.76 9.28 0.51
N THR A 35 -11.06 9.61 0.52
CA THR A 35 -11.99 9.10 1.52
C THR A 35 -12.38 7.65 1.21
N PRO A 36 -13.01 6.92 2.15
CA PRO A 36 -13.51 5.58 1.89
C PRO A 36 -14.48 5.51 0.71
N GLU A 37 -15.39 6.48 0.62
CA GLU A 37 -16.38 6.55 -0.45
C GLU A 37 -15.72 6.77 -1.82
N GLN A 38 -14.74 7.67 -1.89
CA GLN A 38 -13.95 7.89 -3.11
C GLN A 38 -13.14 6.63 -3.49
N ALA A 39 -12.58 5.93 -2.48
CA ALA A 39 -11.86 4.68 -2.72
C ALA A 39 -12.77 3.61 -3.33
N VAL A 40 -13.99 3.48 -2.81
CA VAL A 40 -14.99 2.51 -3.31
C VAL A 40 -15.41 2.84 -4.73
N MET A 41 -15.76 4.10 -5.00
CA MET A 41 -16.17 4.54 -6.34
C MET A 41 -15.05 4.31 -7.37
N ASN A 42 -13.86 4.82 -7.07
CA ASN A 42 -12.73 4.75 -8.00
C ASN A 42 -12.28 3.30 -8.23
N ALA A 43 -12.26 2.46 -7.17
CA ALA A 43 -11.92 1.04 -7.32
C ALA A 43 -12.97 0.27 -8.15
N ALA A 44 -14.24 0.68 -8.12
CA ALA A 44 -15.27 0.08 -8.96
C ALA A 44 -15.09 0.46 -10.43
N GLU A 45 -14.74 1.71 -10.72
CA GLU A 45 -14.53 2.22 -12.08
C GLU A 45 -13.34 1.56 -12.79
N VAL A 46 -12.23 1.33 -12.05
CA VAL A 46 -11.00 0.78 -12.63
C VAL A 46 -10.87 -0.74 -12.46
N ALA A 47 -11.91 -1.42 -11.96
CA ALA A 47 -11.83 -2.87 -11.74
C ALA A 47 -11.47 -3.64 -13.02
N PRO A 48 -10.65 -4.68 -12.95
CA PRO A 48 -10.08 -5.36 -11.77
C PRO A 48 -8.81 -4.68 -11.21
N GLN A 49 -8.29 -3.64 -11.86
CA GLN A 49 -7.19 -2.85 -11.35
C GLN A 49 -7.59 -2.25 -9.99
N GLY A 50 -6.68 -1.63 -9.32
CA GLY A 50 -6.97 -0.91 -8.09
C GLY A 50 -6.61 0.56 -8.20
N VAL A 51 -7.08 1.35 -7.25
CA VAL A 51 -6.70 2.75 -7.10
C VAL A 51 -5.65 2.88 -6.00
N SER A 52 -4.52 3.49 -6.33
CA SER A 52 -3.43 3.73 -5.38
C SER A 52 -3.50 5.14 -4.81
N GLY A 53 -3.25 5.28 -3.50
CA GLY A 53 -3.31 6.57 -2.83
C GLY A 53 -3.00 6.51 -1.35
N LEU A 54 -3.31 7.60 -0.67
CA LEU A 54 -3.36 7.72 0.78
C LEU A 54 -4.83 7.78 1.20
N PHE A 55 -5.29 6.74 1.88
CA PHE A 55 -6.67 6.59 2.31
C PHE A 55 -6.82 7.02 3.75
N GLU A 56 -7.70 7.98 4.02
CA GLU A 56 -7.98 8.46 5.37
C GLU A 56 -9.36 8.00 5.81
N MET A 57 -9.43 7.29 6.94
CA MET A 57 -10.70 6.80 7.49
C MET A 57 -10.68 6.76 9.01
N THR A 58 -11.85 6.78 9.62
CA THR A 58 -12.05 6.38 11.01
C THR A 58 -12.36 4.89 11.05
N VAL A 59 -11.68 4.14 11.90
CA VAL A 59 -12.01 2.73 12.15
C VAL A 59 -13.30 2.69 12.96
N ARG A 60 -14.38 2.18 12.36
CA ARG A 60 -15.71 2.10 12.98
C ARG A 60 -16.14 0.69 13.33
N GLY A 61 -15.35 -0.28 12.95
CA GLY A 61 -15.54 -1.68 13.26
C GLY A 61 -14.34 -2.49 12.82
N SER A 62 -14.20 -3.66 13.42
CA SER A 62 -13.16 -4.62 13.06
C SER A 62 -13.68 -6.04 13.17
N GLY A 63 -13.01 -6.98 12.51
CA GLY A 63 -13.33 -8.39 12.59
C GLY A 63 -12.20 -9.25 12.07
N VAL A 64 -12.09 -10.45 12.62
CA VAL A 64 -11.13 -11.46 12.15
C VAL A 64 -11.86 -12.45 11.26
N ALA A 65 -11.30 -12.74 10.11
CA ALA A 65 -11.82 -13.73 9.18
C ALA A 65 -10.74 -14.76 8.81
N ASP A 66 -10.99 -15.53 7.77
CA ASP A 66 -10.17 -16.65 7.33
C ASP A 66 -8.66 -16.38 7.38
N ALA A 67 -7.90 -17.38 7.80
CA ALA A 67 -6.45 -17.33 7.96
C ALA A 67 -5.96 -16.24 8.95
N GLY A 68 -6.80 -15.83 9.91
CA GLY A 68 -6.42 -14.87 10.96
C GLY A 68 -6.20 -13.44 10.46
N ARG A 69 -6.75 -13.08 9.31
CA ARG A 69 -6.70 -11.71 8.80
C ARG A 69 -7.63 -10.81 9.60
N LEU A 70 -7.11 -9.67 10.06
CA LEU A 70 -7.90 -8.63 10.69
C LEU A 70 -8.36 -7.62 9.64
N TYR A 71 -9.63 -7.29 9.66
CA TYR A 71 -10.28 -6.29 8.81
C TYR A 71 -10.62 -5.08 9.67
N LEU A 72 -10.12 -3.90 9.29
CA LEU A 72 -10.49 -2.63 9.87
C LEU A 72 -11.44 -1.93 8.91
N ASN A 73 -12.64 -1.60 9.36
CA ASN A 73 -13.73 -1.13 8.52
C ASN A 73 -14.00 0.36 8.73
N SER A 74 -14.26 1.07 7.64
CA SER A 74 -14.66 2.48 7.68
C SER A 74 -16.14 2.67 8.07
N GLN A 75 -16.94 1.59 8.03
CA GLN A 75 -18.34 1.56 8.45
C GLN A 75 -18.54 0.53 9.56
N PRO A 76 -19.56 0.70 10.44
CA PRO A 76 -19.86 -0.27 11.49
C PRO A 76 -20.25 -1.64 10.91
N ASP A 77 -20.98 -1.67 9.80
CA ASP A 77 -21.30 -2.88 9.05
C ASP A 77 -20.32 -3.01 7.86
N TYR A 78 -19.53 -4.07 7.85
CA TYR A 78 -18.59 -4.36 6.76
C TYR A 78 -19.27 -4.66 5.41
N ARG A 79 -20.59 -4.93 5.43
CA ARG A 79 -21.39 -5.12 4.21
C ARG A 79 -21.91 -3.83 3.61
N ASP A 80 -21.77 -2.69 4.30
CA ASP A 80 -22.16 -1.39 3.75
C ASP A 80 -21.43 -1.19 2.41
N PRO A 81 -22.11 -0.88 1.30
CA PRO A 81 -21.49 -0.69 0.00
C PRO A 81 -20.48 0.45 -0.06
N ARG A 82 -20.48 1.35 0.93
CA ARG A 82 -19.53 2.46 1.07
C ARG A 82 -18.31 2.08 1.91
N ASN A 83 -18.26 0.84 2.44
CA ASN A 83 -17.19 0.43 3.33
C ASN A 83 -15.88 0.20 2.60
N LEU A 84 -14.80 0.78 3.11
CA LEU A 84 -13.43 0.43 2.81
C LEU A 84 -12.89 -0.44 3.95
N SER A 85 -12.42 -1.64 3.62
CA SER A 85 -11.76 -2.53 4.58
C SER A 85 -10.24 -2.50 4.38
N VAL A 86 -9.51 -2.11 5.42
CA VAL A 86 -8.06 -2.29 5.49
C VAL A 86 -7.77 -3.67 6.06
N VAL A 87 -7.06 -4.50 5.30
CA VAL A 87 -6.81 -5.90 5.62
C VAL A 87 -5.39 -6.07 6.13
N LEU A 88 -5.26 -6.56 7.36
CA LEU A 88 -3.98 -6.82 8.03
C LEU A 88 -3.72 -8.34 8.08
N THR A 89 -2.62 -8.78 7.49
CA THR A 89 -2.17 -10.17 7.64
C THR A 89 -1.67 -10.42 9.06
N PRO A 90 -1.59 -11.68 9.54
CA PRO A 90 -1.04 -11.98 10.87
C PRO A 90 0.36 -11.40 11.10
N ALA A 91 1.21 -11.40 10.08
CA ALA A 91 2.55 -10.82 10.15
C ALA A 91 2.52 -9.29 10.36
N ILE A 92 1.64 -8.59 9.66
CA ILE A 92 1.44 -7.14 9.83
C ILE A 92 0.83 -6.83 11.20
N GLN A 93 -0.12 -7.64 11.67
CA GLN A 93 -0.70 -7.49 13.01
C GLN A 93 0.37 -7.61 14.10
N ALA A 94 1.30 -8.57 13.97
CA ALA A 94 2.41 -8.73 14.91
C ALA A 94 3.31 -7.47 14.95
N GLN A 95 3.68 -6.92 13.80
CA GLN A 95 4.48 -5.69 13.72
C GLN A 95 3.75 -4.47 14.32
N LEU A 96 2.44 -4.35 14.07
CA LEU A 96 1.64 -3.27 14.64
C LEU A 96 1.45 -3.42 16.14
N ARG A 97 1.30 -4.67 16.64
CA ARG A 97 1.24 -4.94 18.09
C ARG A 97 2.52 -4.54 18.79
N GLU A 98 3.67 -4.85 18.21
CA GLU A 98 4.96 -4.41 18.72
C GLU A 98 5.08 -2.88 18.75
N ARG A 99 4.66 -2.23 17.66
CA ARG A 99 4.72 -0.77 17.51
C ARG A 99 3.77 -0.04 18.47
N PHE A 100 2.57 -0.55 18.70
CA PHE A 100 1.54 0.10 19.51
C PHE A 100 1.55 -0.34 20.97
N GLY A 101 2.19 -1.46 21.29
CA GLY A 101 2.17 -2.08 22.62
C GLY A 101 0.81 -2.68 23.01
N ALA A 102 -0.10 -2.86 22.01
CA ALA A 102 -1.46 -3.35 22.22
C ALA A 102 -1.96 -4.09 20.98
N ASP A 103 -3.07 -4.81 21.11
CA ASP A 103 -3.72 -5.43 19.96
C ASP A 103 -4.18 -4.38 18.95
N PRO A 104 -3.86 -4.54 17.66
CA PRO A 104 -4.20 -3.53 16.63
C PRO A 104 -5.71 -3.27 16.52
N ALA A 105 -6.57 -4.27 16.74
CA ALA A 105 -8.02 -4.08 16.68
C ALA A 105 -8.50 -3.16 17.80
N GLU A 106 -8.03 -3.41 19.01
CA GLU A 106 -8.38 -2.61 20.20
C GLU A 106 -7.76 -1.21 20.12
N PHE A 107 -6.47 -1.15 19.77
CA PHE A 107 -5.76 0.13 19.72
C PHE A 107 -6.33 1.08 18.65
N LEU A 108 -6.73 0.56 17.49
CA LEU A 108 -7.18 1.38 16.35
C LEU A 108 -8.68 1.66 16.38
N ASP A 109 -9.46 1.01 17.22
CA ASP A 109 -10.90 1.24 17.33
C ASP A 109 -11.24 2.72 17.59
N GLY A 110 -12.15 3.27 16.82
CA GLY A 110 -12.55 4.66 16.86
C GLY A 110 -11.50 5.67 16.40
N LYS A 111 -10.27 5.24 16.09
CA LYS A 111 -9.20 6.15 15.66
C LYS A 111 -9.28 6.48 14.18
N ARG A 112 -8.87 7.71 13.87
CA ARG A 112 -8.62 8.13 12.50
C ARG A 112 -7.24 7.64 12.07
N ILE A 113 -7.20 6.93 10.94
CA ILE A 113 -5.97 6.38 10.36
C ILE A 113 -5.78 6.90 8.95
N ALA A 114 -4.51 6.98 8.54
CA ALA A 114 -4.12 7.19 7.15
C ALA A 114 -3.32 5.98 6.68
N VAL A 115 -3.71 5.40 5.56
CA VAL A 115 -3.15 4.17 5.03
C VAL A 115 -2.72 4.37 3.58
N ARG A 116 -1.44 4.13 3.31
CA ARG A 116 -0.92 4.13 1.94
C ARG A 116 -1.09 2.74 1.34
N GLY A 117 -1.61 2.66 0.12
CA GLY A 117 -1.76 1.37 -0.54
C GLY A 117 -2.60 1.44 -1.79
N THR A 118 -3.15 0.29 -2.18
CA THR A 118 -4.02 0.15 -3.34
C THR A 118 -5.33 -0.50 -2.91
N ALA A 119 -6.42 0.25 -3.05
CA ALA A 119 -7.77 -0.26 -2.83
C ALA A 119 -8.28 -0.97 -4.09
N ARG A 120 -8.86 -2.15 -3.92
CA ARG A 120 -9.37 -3.00 -5.01
C ARG A 120 -10.79 -3.44 -4.73
N ARG A 121 -11.60 -3.49 -5.77
CA ARG A 121 -12.92 -4.13 -5.73
C ARG A 121 -12.75 -5.65 -5.67
N VAL A 122 -13.37 -6.30 -4.67
CA VAL A 122 -13.27 -7.74 -4.43
C VAL A 122 -14.66 -8.34 -4.48
N ARG A 123 -14.81 -9.42 -5.25
CA ARG A 123 -16.06 -10.19 -5.31
C ARG A 123 -16.11 -11.17 -4.14
N ILE A 124 -17.15 -11.06 -3.33
CA ILE A 124 -17.40 -11.94 -2.19
C ILE A 124 -18.55 -12.88 -2.56
N VAL A 125 -18.27 -14.16 -2.60
CA VAL A 125 -19.26 -15.20 -2.94
C VAL A 125 -19.86 -15.75 -1.64
N PHE A 126 -21.18 -15.89 -1.61
CA PHE A 126 -21.85 -16.54 -0.49
C PHE A 126 -21.59 -18.05 -0.51
N VAL A 127 -21.33 -18.61 0.66
CA VAL A 127 -21.14 -20.05 0.86
C VAL A 127 -22.34 -20.60 1.61
N ALA A 128 -22.95 -21.67 1.09
CA ALA A 128 -24.02 -22.41 1.73
C ALA A 128 -23.62 -23.90 1.78
N ASN A 129 -23.75 -24.52 2.95
CA ASN A 129 -23.39 -25.93 3.18
C ASN A 129 -21.95 -26.27 2.73
N GLY A 130 -20.98 -25.34 2.97
CA GLY A 130 -19.59 -25.51 2.59
C GLY A 130 -19.30 -25.38 1.09
N ARG A 131 -20.26 -24.98 0.27
CA ARG A 131 -20.11 -24.81 -1.18
C ARG A 131 -20.39 -23.37 -1.62
N PRO A 132 -19.59 -22.82 -2.54
CA PRO A 132 -19.88 -21.53 -3.15
C PRO A 132 -21.25 -21.54 -3.85
N THR A 133 -21.97 -20.43 -3.72
CA THR A 133 -23.23 -20.20 -4.44
C THR A 133 -23.02 -19.26 -5.62
N GLU A 134 -24.05 -19.06 -6.43
CA GLU A 134 -24.03 -18.05 -7.50
C GLU A 134 -24.24 -16.62 -6.95
N LYS A 135 -24.69 -16.49 -5.70
CA LYS A 135 -24.90 -15.19 -5.07
C LYS A 135 -23.58 -14.57 -4.64
N TYR A 136 -23.42 -13.31 -4.92
CA TYR A 136 -22.23 -12.55 -4.54
C TYR A 136 -22.57 -11.07 -4.29
N TYR A 137 -21.65 -10.38 -3.65
CA TYR A 137 -21.63 -8.93 -3.54
C TYR A 137 -20.19 -8.43 -3.65
N TYR A 138 -20.01 -7.13 -3.68
CA TYR A 138 -18.68 -6.54 -3.78
C TYR A 138 -18.31 -5.83 -2.49
N GLN A 139 -17.04 -5.92 -2.13
CA GLN A 139 -16.38 -5.11 -1.11
C GLN A 139 -15.19 -4.39 -1.73
N THR A 140 -14.69 -3.36 -1.05
CA THR A 140 -13.44 -2.70 -1.43
C THR A 140 -12.42 -2.96 -0.34
N HIS A 141 -11.31 -3.62 -0.70
CA HIS A 141 -10.24 -3.99 0.21
C HIS A 141 -8.95 -3.29 -0.13
N LEU A 142 -8.22 -2.87 0.91
CA LEU A 142 -6.83 -2.44 0.86
C LEU A 142 -6.01 -3.40 1.73
N VAL A 143 -5.24 -4.28 1.09
CA VAL A 143 -4.33 -5.19 1.81
C VAL A 143 -3.07 -4.44 2.17
N LEU A 144 -2.83 -4.24 3.47
CA LEU A 144 -1.65 -3.53 3.96
C LEU A 144 -0.40 -4.36 3.71
N GLN A 145 0.57 -3.79 3.00
CA GLN A 145 1.80 -4.48 2.62
C GLN A 145 2.92 -4.30 3.67
N ARG A 146 2.96 -3.17 4.33
CA ARG A 146 3.96 -2.83 5.36
C ARG A 146 3.28 -2.10 6.51
N ALA A 147 3.67 -2.43 7.75
CA ALA A 147 3.15 -1.75 8.93
C ALA A 147 3.44 -0.23 8.93
N SER A 148 4.53 0.20 8.29
CA SER A 148 4.89 1.60 8.12
C SER A 148 3.95 2.40 7.22
N ASP A 149 3.16 1.73 6.37
CA ASP A 149 2.19 2.37 5.48
C ASP A 149 0.87 2.74 6.21
N LEU A 150 0.74 2.38 7.49
CA LEU A 150 -0.36 2.79 8.35
C LEU A 150 0.13 3.78 9.41
N SER A 151 -0.54 4.91 9.53
CA SER A 151 -0.32 5.90 10.58
C SER A 151 -1.64 6.28 11.25
N VAL A 152 -1.57 6.59 12.55
CA VAL A 152 -2.71 7.19 13.26
C VAL A 152 -2.67 8.69 13.00
N ALA A 153 -3.73 9.20 12.41
CA ALA A 153 -3.85 10.64 12.17
C ALA A 153 -4.12 11.37 13.50
N PRO A 154 -3.58 12.59 13.68
CA PRO A 154 -3.96 13.39 14.84
C PRO A 154 -5.47 13.67 14.81
N PRO A 155 -6.11 13.90 15.99
CA PRO A 155 -7.50 14.32 16.01
C PRO A 155 -7.65 15.63 15.21
N PRO A 156 -8.80 15.87 14.59
CA PRO A 156 -9.06 17.16 13.96
C PRO A 156 -8.99 18.25 15.03
N LEU A 157 -8.39 19.38 14.66
CA LEU A 157 -8.32 20.58 15.51
C LEU A 157 -9.71 21.15 15.75
#